data_f69aa259f84ef9859153cb7e20327ac4
#
_entry.id   f69aa259f84ef9859153cb7e20327ac4
#
_cell.length_a   1.000
_cell.length_b   1.000
_cell.length_c   1.000
_cell.angle_alpha   90.00
_cell.angle_beta   90.00
_cell.angle_gamma   90.00
#
_symmetry.space_group_name_H-M   'P 1'
#
loop_
_entity.id
_entity.type
_entity.pdbx_description
1 polymer ?
#
loop_
_entity_poly.entity_id
_entity_poly.type
_entity_poly.pdbx_seq_one_letter_code
_entity_poly.pdbx_strand_id
1 'polypeptide(L)'
;MDATPYLLVQLSDPHITHPGRLISGRVDTAAALRHAVERVLQIRPRPVAVLVSGDLVDAGHPAEYAQLRELLMPLVDAGLPLALLPGNHDARGPLQEAFAGLARVHRGEPGATAIQYALDLPGPLRLVVLDSLMPGRPEGGFDDARLAQAQALLAERPDMPTLVALHHPPHATGLAAMDAMSLQAGLASFEALVAAHPQVQRVVCGHLHRMTLGRIAHAAVISAPSTAHQVALDLAPDAPLALALEPAGWLIHAWGPGLPLVSHLALAGDHERIADL
;
A
#
# COMPACT_ATOMS: atom_id res chain seq x y z
N MET A 1 -16.42 -2.28 -28.55
CA MET A 1 -17.03 -2.17 -27.21
C MET A 1 -15.95 -1.55 -26.33
N ASP A 2 -16.10 -0.27 -26.04
CA ASP A 2 -15.19 0.41 -25.10
C ASP A 2 -15.46 -0.10 -23.68
N ALA A 3 -14.71 -1.11 -23.29
CA ALA A 3 -14.84 -1.66 -21.96
C ALA A 3 -14.16 -0.71 -20.97
N THR A 4 -14.97 -0.10 -20.10
CA THR A 4 -14.45 0.75 -19.01
C THR A 4 -13.51 -0.05 -18.12
N PRO A 5 -12.28 0.38 -17.87
CA PRO A 5 -11.35 -0.32 -16.99
C PRO A 5 -11.83 -0.29 -15.53
N TYR A 6 -11.47 -1.32 -14.79
CA TYR A 6 -11.53 -1.34 -13.33
C TYR A 6 -10.29 -0.64 -12.77
N LEU A 7 -10.44 0.07 -11.67
CA LEU A 7 -9.35 0.81 -11.03
C LEU A 7 -9.23 0.43 -9.56
N LEU A 8 -8.02 0.09 -9.11
CA LEU A 8 -7.62 0.04 -7.71
C LEU A 8 -6.69 1.22 -7.44
N VAL A 9 -7.03 2.06 -6.47
CA VAL A 9 -6.13 3.12 -6.00
C VAL A 9 -5.29 2.59 -4.86
N GLN A 10 -3.98 2.80 -4.91
CA GLN A 10 -3.06 2.51 -3.81
C GLN A 10 -2.55 3.81 -3.22
N LEU A 11 -3.02 4.16 -2.03
CA LEU A 11 -2.41 5.15 -1.13
C LEU A 11 -1.36 4.45 -0.27
N SER A 12 -0.33 5.16 0.16
CA SER A 12 0.73 4.58 0.98
C SER A 12 1.31 5.60 1.94
N ASP A 13 1.84 5.11 3.05
CA ASP A 13 2.68 5.85 3.98
C ASP A 13 2.07 7.22 4.38
N PRO A 14 0.81 7.27 4.81
CA PRO A 14 0.19 8.53 5.22
C PRO A 14 0.75 9.05 6.55
N HIS A 15 1.35 8.22 7.39
CA HIS A 15 1.95 8.58 8.68
C HIS A 15 1.08 9.55 9.49
N ILE A 16 -0.18 9.18 9.72
CA ILE A 16 -1.08 10.02 10.48
C ILE A 16 -0.59 10.15 11.92
N THR A 17 -0.29 11.36 12.33
CA THR A 17 0.17 11.71 13.68
C THR A 17 -1.02 11.97 14.62
N HIS A 18 -0.74 12.26 15.88
CA HIS A 18 -1.74 12.86 16.77
C HIS A 18 -2.31 14.17 16.17
N PRO A 19 -3.59 14.47 16.40
CA PRO A 19 -4.21 15.71 15.93
C PRO A 19 -3.37 16.96 16.26
N GLY A 20 -3.06 17.74 15.22
CA GLY A 20 -2.29 18.99 15.35
C GLY A 20 -0.77 18.81 15.38
N ARG A 21 -0.25 17.58 15.42
CA ARG A 21 1.19 17.32 15.33
C ARG A 21 1.64 17.26 13.87
N LEU A 22 2.78 17.87 13.57
CA LEU A 22 3.40 17.85 12.25
C LEU A 22 4.62 16.91 12.25
N ILE A 23 4.83 16.18 11.18
CA ILE A 23 6.09 15.45 10.95
C ILE A 23 7.21 16.46 10.77
N SER A 24 8.30 16.30 11.55
CA SER A 24 9.45 17.22 11.56
C SER A 24 9.06 18.71 11.71
N GLY A 25 7.91 19.00 12.36
CA GLY A 25 7.41 20.35 12.54
C GLY A 25 6.97 21.06 11.24
N ARG A 26 6.84 20.37 10.13
CA ARG A 26 6.61 20.95 8.79
C ARG A 26 5.51 20.30 7.98
N VAL A 27 5.26 19.00 8.12
CA VAL A 27 4.35 18.25 7.26
C VAL A 27 3.05 17.95 7.98
N ASP A 28 1.95 18.50 7.51
CA ASP A 28 0.59 18.15 7.94
C ASP A 28 0.11 16.93 7.14
N THR A 29 0.37 15.75 7.70
CA THR A 29 0.02 14.48 7.06
C THR A 29 -1.50 14.26 7.00
N ALA A 30 -2.25 14.83 7.96
CA ALA A 30 -3.71 14.77 7.95
C ALA A 30 -4.31 15.60 6.81
N ALA A 31 -3.79 16.82 6.59
CA ALA A 31 -4.21 17.65 5.45
C ALA A 31 -3.83 16.98 4.12
N ALA A 32 -2.65 16.38 4.03
CA ALA A 32 -2.21 15.67 2.83
C ALA A 32 -3.11 14.47 2.51
N LEU A 33 -3.43 13.63 3.50
CA LEU A 33 -4.34 12.48 3.29
C LEU A 33 -5.76 12.95 2.93
N ARG A 34 -6.26 14.01 3.57
CA ARG A 34 -7.58 14.57 3.22
C ARG A 34 -7.62 14.98 1.75
N HIS A 35 -6.61 15.69 1.27
CA HIS A 35 -6.49 16.06 -0.13
C HIS A 35 -6.45 14.82 -1.05
N ALA A 36 -5.64 13.80 -0.70
CA ALA A 36 -5.59 12.56 -1.47
C ALA A 36 -6.97 11.87 -1.56
N VAL A 37 -7.71 11.78 -0.44
CA VAL A 37 -9.07 11.22 -0.39
C VAL A 37 -10.04 12.01 -1.29
N GLU A 38 -10.01 13.33 -1.24
CA GLU A 38 -10.82 14.20 -2.11
C GLU A 38 -10.52 13.94 -3.59
N ARG A 39 -9.24 13.80 -3.95
CA ARG A 39 -8.81 13.49 -5.33
C ARG A 39 -9.25 12.09 -5.76
N VAL A 40 -9.14 11.09 -4.89
CA VAL A 40 -9.59 9.71 -5.17
C VAL A 40 -11.08 9.66 -5.49
N LEU A 41 -11.91 10.43 -4.79
CA LEU A 41 -13.36 10.51 -5.02
C LEU A 41 -13.72 11.13 -6.39
N GLN A 42 -12.79 11.89 -6.99
CA GLN A 42 -12.96 12.53 -8.30
C GLN A 42 -12.48 11.67 -9.47
N ILE A 43 -11.75 10.56 -9.21
CA ILE A 43 -11.20 9.69 -10.27
C ILE A 43 -12.33 9.12 -11.14
N ARG A 44 -12.11 9.14 -12.45
CA ARG A 44 -13.02 8.56 -13.46
C ARG A 44 -12.25 7.62 -14.40
N PRO A 45 -12.76 6.41 -14.68
CA PRO A 45 -13.94 5.81 -14.03
C PRO A 45 -13.73 5.65 -12.53
N ARG A 46 -14.83 5.47 -11.79
CA ARG A 46 -14.79 5.32 -10.34
C ARG A 46 -13.98 4.10 -9.95
N PRO A 47 -13.05 4.19 -8.98
CA PRO A 47 -12.33 3.04 -8.45
C PRO A 47 -13.26 1.99 -7.87
N VAL A 48 -12.88 0.71 -7.97
CA VAL A 48 -13.60 -0.42 -7.39
C VAL A 48 -13.18 -0.69 -5.94
N ALA A 49 -11.97 -0.27 -5.56
CA ALA A 49 -11.44 -0.36 -4.19
C ALA A 49 -10.28 0.63 -3.98
N VAL A 50 -9.91 0.85 -2.73
CA VAL A 50 -8.71 1.58 -2.32
C VAL A 50 -7.89 0.69 -1.40
N LEU A 51 -6.60 0.55 -1.69
CA LEU A 51 -5.58 -0.07 -0.84
C LEU A 51 -4.82 1.04 -0.10
N VAL A 52 -4.58 0.88 1.20
CA VAL A 52 -3.63 1.73 1.95
C VAL A 52 -2.51 0.82 2.44
N SER A 53 -1.31 0.98 1.85
CA SER A 53 -0.24 0.00 1.89
C SER A 53 0.81 0.24 2.99
N GLY A 54 0.34 0.41 4.22
CA GLY A 54 1.15 0.45 5.43
C GLY A 54 1.64 1.83 5.83
N ASP A 55 2.28 1.88 6.99
CA ASP A 55 2.63 3.10 7.71
C ASP A 55 1.45 4.06 7.78
N LEU A 56 0.33 3.46 8.18
CA LEU A 56 -0.98 4.14 8.25
C LEU A 56 -0.94 5.30 9.24
N VAL A 57 -0.23 5.10 10.35
CA VAL A 57 -0.02 6.07 11.41
C VAL A 57 1.47 6.17 11.75
N ASP A 58 1.87 7.21 12.51
CA ASP A 58 3.29 7.50 12.79
C ASP A 58 3.86 6.70 13.97
N ALA A 59 3.05 6.40 14.97
CA ALA A 59 3.51 5.76 16.21
C ALA A 59 2.65 4.57 16.68
N GLY A 60 1.67 4.13 15.89
CA GLY A 60 0.79 3.02 16.27
C GLY A 60 -0.17 3.32 17.41
N HIS A 61 -0.38 4.60 17.75
CA HIS A 61 -1.20 5.00 18.89
C HIS A 61 -2.70 5.01 18.55
N PRO A 62 -3.61 4.55 19.42
CA PRO A 62 -5.06 4.51 19.16
C PRO A 62 -5.66 5.85 18.66
N ALA A 63 -5.20 6.99 19.19
CA ALA A 63 -5.68 8.31 18.76
C ALA A 63 -5.31 8.65 17.31
N GLU A 64 -4.18 8.16 16.82
CA GLU A 64 -3.76 8.32 15.43
C GLU A 64 -4.65 7.50 14.50
N TYR A 65 -4.99 6.26 14.89
CA TYR A 65 -5.96 5.43 14.14
C TYR A 65 -7.37 6.02 14.16
N ALA A 66 -7.78 6.65 15.25
CA ALA A 66 -9.07 7.36 15.29
C ALA A 66 -9.10 8.49 14.25
N GLN A 67 -8.03 9.29 14.17
CA GLN A 67 -7.90 10.34 13.16
C GLN A 67 -7.81 9.77 11.75
N LEU A 68 -7.02 8.71 11.53
CA LEU A 68 -6.93 8.01 10.24
C LEU A 68 -8.31 7.55 9.78
N ARG A 69 -9.09 6.94 10.68
CA ARG A 69 -10.46 6.51 10.40
C ARG A 69 -11.32 7.66 9.92
N GLU A 70 -11.33 8.78 10.64
CA GLU A 70 -12.10 9.97 10.24
C GLU A 70 -11.73 10.46 8.84
N LEU A 71 -10.44 10.46 8.51
CA LEU A 71 -9.93 10.91 7.21
C LEU A 71 -10.31 9.95 6.06
N LEU A 72 -10.42 8.65 6.33
CA LEU A 72 -10.78 7.64 5.32
C LEU A 72 -12.30 7.42 5.19
N MET A 73 -13.11 7.84 6.17
CA MET A 73 -14.57 7.65 6.14
C MET A 73 -15.24 8.17 4.86
N PRO A 74 -14.85 9.30 4.25
CA PRO A 74 -15.48 9.74 3.00
C PRO A 74 -15.39 8.71 1.85
N LEU A 75 -14.35 7.89 1.81
CA LEU A 75 -14.24 6.78 0.85
C LEU A 75 -15.25 5.67 1.15
N VAL A 76 -15.40 5.32 2.44
CA VAL A 76 -16.36 4.30 2.92
C VAL A 76 -17.80 4.76 2.67
N ASP A 77 -18.12 6.02 3.00
CA ASP A 77 -19.44 6.62 2.80
C ASP A 77 -19.80 6.71 1.31
N ALA A 78 -18.81 6.96 0.47
CA ALA A 78 -18.96 6.85 -0.97
C ALA A 78 -19.14 5.39 -1.44
N GLY A 79 -19.03 4.38 -0.57
CA GLY A 79 -19.22 2.97 -0.88
C GLY A 79 -18.00 2.30 -1.52
N LEU A 80 -16.79 2.86 -1.38
CA LEU A 80 -15.54 2.23 -1.82
C LEU A 80 -15.04 1.25 -0.75
N PRO A 81 -14.80 -0.02 -1.09
CA PRO A 81 -14.10 -0.94 -0.21
C PRO A 81 -12.69 -0.45 0.08
N LEU A 82 -12.26 -0.50 1.35
CA LEU A 82 -10.88 -0.24 1.77
C LEU A 82 -10.18 -1.55 2.10
N ALA A 83 -8.96 -1.71 1.61
CA ALA A 83 -8.02 -2.73 2.02
C ALA A 83 -6.89 -2.06 2.80
N LEU A 84 -6.68 -2.45 4.05
CA LEU A 84 -5.65 -1.90 4.92
C LEU A 84 -4.62 -2.99 5.22
N LEU A 85 -3.35 -2.64 5.17
CA LEU A 85 -2.26 -3.48 5.66
C LEU A 85 -1.34 -2.66 6.57
N PRO A 86 -0.69 -3.28 7.56
CA PRO A 86 0.21 -2.56 8.45
C PRO A 86 1.61 -2.40 7.84
N GLY A 87 2.28 -1.28 8.15
CA GLY A 87 3.70 -1.06 7.98
C GLY A 87 4.45 -1.15 9.32
N ASN A 88 5.73 -0.77 9.34
CA ASN A 88 6.57 -0.88 10.54
C ASN A 88 6.20 0.15 11.63
N HIS A 89 5.54 1.24 11.30
CA HIS A 89 5.02 2.22 12.26
C HIS A 89 3.68 1.81 12.89
N ASP A 90 3.02 0.77 12.36
CA ASP A 90 1.69 0.37 12.76
C ASP A 90 1.67 -0.61 13.94
N ALA A 91 0.51 -0.69 14.60
CA ALA A 91 0.18 -1.67 15.62
C ALA A 91 -1.10 -2.44 15.24
N ARG A 92 -1.02 -3.78 15.11
CA ARG A 92 -2.14 -4.61 14.61
C ARG A 92 -3.41 -4.48 15.42
N GLY A 93 -3.31 -4.56 16.76
CA GLY A 93 -4.48 -4.47 17.66
C GLY A 93 -5.25 -3.14 17.50
N PRO A 94 -4.60 -1.98 17.74
CA PRO A 94 -5.23 -0.69 17.53
C PRO A 94 -5.78 -0.46 16.12
N LEU A 95 -5.10 -0.95 15.08
CA LEU A 95 -5.61 -0.91 13.71
C LEU A 95 -6.91 -1.70 13.58
N GLN A 96 -6.93 -2.95 14.06
CA GLN A 96 -8.12 -3.80 14.00
C GLN A 96 -9.30 -3.20 14.79
N GLU A 97 -9.04 -2.63 15.97
CA GLU A 97 -10.04 -2.01 16.83
C GLU A 97 -10.64 -0.75 16.19
N ALA A 98 -9.79 0.14 15.66
CA ALA A 98 -10.25 1.41 15.08
C ALA A 98 -11.21 1.21 13.90
N PHE A 99 -11.03 0.16 13.12
CA PHE A 99 -11.87 -0.16 11.97
C PHE A 99 -12.86 -1.29 12.21
N ALA A 100 -13.09 -1.68 13.48
CA ALA A 100 -14.07 -2.70 13.82
C ALA A 100 -15.49 -2.31 13.38
N GLY A 101 -16.29 -3.28 12.93
CA GLY A 101 -17.69 -3.08 12.54
C GLY A 101 -17.92 -2.38 11.20
N LEU A 102 -16.88 -1.98 10.48
CA LEU A 102 -17.00 -1.38 9.15
C LEU A 102 -16.97 -2.48 8.08
N ALA A 103 -18.12 -2.88 7.55
CA ALA A 103 -18.26 -4.01 6.63
C ALA A 103 -17.47 -3.87 5.32
N ARG A 104 -17.13 -2.64 4.91
CA ARG A 104 -16.37 -2.35 3.68
C ARG A 104 -14.88 -2.11 3.94
N VAL A 105 -14.41 -2.32 5.17
CA VAL A 105 -13.00 -2.13 5.51
C VAL A 105 -12.40 -3.49 5.85
N HIS A 106 -11.48 -3.92 5.00
CA HIS A 106 -10.76 -5.19 5.13
C HIS A 106 -9.45 -4.94 5.90
N ARG A 107 -9.27 -5.62 7.01
CA ARG A 107 -8.15 -5.48 7.94
C ARG A 107 -7.70 -6.80 8.56
N GLY A 108 -7.96 -7.92 7.86
CA GLY A 108 -7.79 -9.27 8.38
C GLY A 108 -8.89 -9.68 9.37
N GLU A 109 -8.79 -10.89 9.86
CA GLU A 109 -9.72 -11.44 10.85
C GLU A 109 -9.52 -10.78 12.22
N PRO A 110 -10.60 -10.48 12.96
CA PRO A 110 -10.48 -9.93 14.30
C PRO A 110 -9.65 -10.82 15.23
N GLY A 111 -8.67 -10.23 15.89
CA GLY A 111 -7.79 -10.94 16.82
C GLY A 111 -6.71 -11.80 16.15
N ALA A 112 -6.61 -11.80 14.82
CA ALA A 112 -5.52 -12.47 14.14
C ALA A 112 -4.16 -11.84 14.50
N THR A 113 -3.15 -12.69 14.65
CA THR A 113 -1.77 -12.26 14.97
C THR A 113 -1.07 -11.61 13.76
N ALA A 114 -1.60 -11.81 12.55
CA ALA A 114 -1.14 -11.18 11.32
C ALA A 114 -2.35 -10.72 10.48
N ILE A 115 -2.20 -9.59 9.80
CA ILE A 115 -3.25 -8.99 8.96
C ILE A 115 -3.02 -9.47 7.52
N GLN A 116 -3.43 -10.71 7.22
CA GLN A 116 -3.33 -11.31 5.89
C GLN A 116 -4.70 -11.78 5.41
N TYR A 117 -5.05 -11.47 4.19
CA TYR A 117 -6.34 -11.81 3.60
C TYR A 117 -6.32 -11.65 2.08
N ALA A 118 -7.37 -12.11 1.42
CA ALA A 118 -7.56 -11.89 -0.01
C ALA A 118 -8.92 -11.28 -0.32
N LEU A 119 -8.99 -10.51 -1.40
CA LEU A 119 -10.20 -9.90 -1.95
C LEU A 119 -10.28 -10.18 -3.44
N ASP A 120 -11.38 -10.76 -3.89
CA ASP A 120 -11.67 -10.86 -5.31
C ASP A 120 -12.30 -9.53 -5.77
N LEU A 121 -11.59 -8.80 -6.63
CA LEU A 121 -12.04 -7.52 -7.17
C LEU A 121 -12.90 -7.73 -8.42
N PRO A 122 -13.78 -6.78 -8.78
CA PRO A 122 -14.50 -6.81 -10.06
C PRO A 122 -13.53 -6.94 -11.25
N GLY A 123 -13.92 -7.72 -12.24
CA GLY A 123 -13.00 -8.20 -13.28
C GLY A 123 -12.08 -9.31 -12.73
N PRO A 124 -11.33 -10.01 -13.56
CA PRO A 124 -10.53 -11.13 -13.11
C PRO A 124 -9.22 -10.65 -12.44
N LEU A 125 -9.31 -10.04 -11.28
CA LEU A 125 -8.14 -9.65 -10.47
C LEU A 125 -8.39 -9.96 -9.00
N ARG A 126 -7.43 -10.62 -8.36
CA ARG A 126 -7.40 -10.87 -6.91
C ARG A 126 -6.35 -9.99 -6.25
N LEU A 127 -6.70 -9.35 -5.15
CA LEU A 127 -5.78 -8.68 -4.26
C LEU A 127 -5.48 -9.60 -3.07
N VAL A 128 -4.21 -9.97 -2.89
CA VAL A 128 -3.73 -10.70 -1.70
C VAL A 128 -2.89 -9.76 -0.86
N VAL A 129 -3.34 -9.50 0.35
CA VAL A 129 -2.68 -8.63 1.33
C VAL A 129 -1.87 -9.47 2.29
N LEU A 130 -0.58 -9.15 2.44
CA LEU A 130 0.38 -9.86 3.28
C LEU A 130 1.00 -8.90 4.31
N ASP A 131 1.09 -9.36 5.53
CA ASP A 131 1.59 -8.61 6.68
C ASP A 131 3.09 -8.89 6.89
N SER A 132 3.93 -7.94 6.51
CA SER A 132 5.38 -7.99 6.68
C SER A 132 5.88 -7.27 7.95
N LEU A 133 4.99 -6.73 8.78
CA LEU A 133 5.35 -6.05 10.03
C LEU A 133 6.07 -6.99 11.00
N MET A 134 7.22 -6.55 11.51
CA MET A 134 7.95 -7.14 12.63
C MET A 134 7.88 -6.18 13.82
N PRO A 135 7.14 -6.49 14.90
CA PRO A 135 6.95 -5.55 15.99
C PRO A 135 8.26 -5.00 16.56
N GLY A 136 8.37 -3.66 16.63
CA GLY A 136 9.54 -2.96 17.17
C GLY A 136 10.77 -2.95 16.26
N ARG A 137 10.62 -3.34 14.99
CA ARG A 137 11.70 -3.33 14.00
C ARG A 137 11.30 -2.53 12.76
N PRO A 138 12.23 -1.76 12.18
CA PRO A 138 11.94 -1.01 10.96
C PRO A 138 11.93 -1.90 9.70
N GLU A 139 12.66 -3.02 9.71
CA GLU A 139 12.68 -3.98 8.61
C GLU A 139 11.49 -4.94 8.63
N GLY A 140 11.10 -5.39 7.46
CA GLY A 140 10.03 -6.36 7.29
C GLY A 140 10.50 -7.81 7.35
N GLY A 141 9.54 -8.71 7.60
CA GLY A 141 9.83 -10.14 7.58
C GLY A 141 8.60 -11.03 7.57
N PHE A 142 8.82 -12.24 7.10
CA PHE A 142 7.86 -13.34 7.18
C PHE A 142 8.43 -14.49 8.00
N ASP A 143 7.64 -14.98 8.92
CA ASP A 143 7.82 -16.29 9.57
C ASP A 143 7.10 -17.39 8.78
N ASP A 144 7.34 -18.64 9.16
CA ASP A 144 6.77 -19.83 8.49
C ASP A 144 5.23 -19.80 8.51
N ALA A 145 4.62 -19.32 9.59
CA ALA A 145 3.16 -19.27 9.74
C ALA A 145 2.55 -18.27 8.74
N ARG A 146 3.12 -17.08 8.60
CA ARG A 146 2.68 -16.07 7.62
C ARG A 146 2.92 -16.51 6.18
N LEU A 147 4.05 -17.18 5.91
CA LEU A 147 4.31 -17.77 4.59
C LEU A 147 3.32 -18.89 4.25
N ALA A 148 3.01 -19.77 5.20
CA ALA A 148 2.01 -20.82 5.01
C ALA A 148 0.61 -20.24 4.73
N GLN A 149 0.22 -19.19 5.44
CA GLN A 149 -1.03 -18.48 5.17
C GLN A 149 -1.03 -17.80 3.79
N ALA A 150 0.07 -17.15 3.40
CA ALA A 150 0.23 -16.57 2.06
C ALA A 150 0.10 -17.63 0.96
N GLN A 151 0.75 -18.79 1.15
CA GLN A 151 0.62 -19.95 0.26
C GLN A 151 -0.85 -20.40 0.12
N ALA A 152 -1.58 -20.50 1.24
CA ALA A 152 -2.98 -20.90 1.22
C ALA A 152 -3.84 -19.89 0.45
N LEU A 153 -3.67 -18.59 0.73
CA LEU A 153 -4.40 -17.51 0.03
C LEU A 153 -4.14 -17.51 -1.48
N LEU A 154 -2.92 -17.76 -1.93
CA LEU A 154 -2.58 -17.83 -3.35
C LEU A 154 -3.13 -19.11 -4.00
N ALA A 155 -3.14 -20.22 -3.27
CA ALA A 155 -3.65 -21.51 -3.78
C ALA A 155 -5.17 -21.56 -3.93
N GLU A 156 -5.93 -20.68 -3.27
CA GLU A 156 -7.40 -20.64 -3.39
C GLU A 156 -7.89 -20.33 -4.81
N ARG A 157 -7.11 -19.53 -5.57
CA ARG A 157 -7.46 -19.08 -6.93
C ARG A 157 -6.25 -19.15 -7.85
N PRO A 158 -5.73 -20.34 -8.18
CA PRO A 158 -4.45 -20.50 -8.89
C PRO A 158 -4.45 -19.93 -10.30
N ASP A 159 -5.63 -19.82 -10.92
CA ASP A 159 -5.78 -19.31 -12.30
C ASP A 159 -6.18 -17.83 -12.35
N MET A 160 -6.40 -17.18 -11.21
CA MET A 160 -6.86 -15.80 -11.17
C MET A 160 -5.69 -14.84 -11.12
N PRO A 161 -5.55 -13.91 -12.09
CA PRO A 161 -4.54 -12.86 -12.01
C PRO A 161 -4.52 -12.21 -10.63
N THR A 162 -3.33 -12.17 -10.01
CA THR A 162 -3.19 -11.75 -8.62
C THR A 162 -2.23 -10.58 -8.47
N LEU A 163 -2.64 -9.59 -7.70
CA LEU A 163 -1.82 -8.52 -7.19
C LEU A 163 -1.54 -8.80 -5.71
N VAL A 164 -0.28 -8.95 -5.34
CA VAL A 164 0.14 -9.14 -3.95
C VAL A 164 0.56 -7.81 -3.36
N ALA A 165 0.03 -7.45 -2.20
CA ALA A 165 0.37 -6.24 -1.48
C ALA A 165 1.07 -6.56 -0.15
N LEU A 166 2.21 -5.93 0.10
CA LEU A 166 2.92 -5.93 1.39
C LEU A 166 3.54 -4.56 1.60
N HIS A 167 3.96 -4.24 2.83
CA HIS A 167 4.53 -2.92 3.08
C HIS A 167 5.99 -2.82 2.64
N HIS A 168 6.85 -3.71 3.10
CA HIS A 168 8.29 -3.66 2.87
C HIS A 168 8.67 -4.21 1.49
N PRO A 169 9.41 -3.47 0.65
CA PRO A 169 9.82 -3.91 -0.67
C PRO A 169 10.68 -5.18 -0.63
N PRO A 170 10.39 -6.16 -1.49
CA PRO A 170 11.18 -7.39 -1.56
C PRO A 170 12.32 -7.32 -2.58
N HIS A 171 12.92 -6.14 -2.79
CA HIS A 171 14.05 -5.93 -3.69
C HIS A 171 14.90 -4.75 -3.24
N ALA A 172 16.16 -4.75 -3.63
CA ALA A 172 17.06 -3.62 -3.40
C ALA A 172 16.74 -2.48 -4.37
N THR A 173 16.82 -1.25 -3.89
CA THR A 173 16.49 -0.02 -4.62
C THR A 173 17.71 0.85 -4.90
N GLY A 174 18.82 0.59 -4.20
CA GLY A 174 20.01 1.45 -4.18
C GLY A 174 19.96 2.57 -3.14
N LEU A 175 18.84 2.74 -2.43
CA LEU A 175 18.72 3.61 -1.27
C LEU A 175 19.24 2.84 -0.05
N ALA A 176 20.54 2.89 0.23
CA ALA A 176 21.22 2.00 1.17
C ALA A 176 20.54 1.91 2.55
N ALA A 177 20.13 3.05 3.11
CA ALA A 177 19.44 3.10 4.40
C ALA A 177 18.05 2.40 4.34
N MET A 178 17.30 2.59 3.25
CA MET A 178 15.98 1.97 3.06
C MET A 178 16.11 0.48 2.72
N ASP A 179 17.11 0.09 1.93
CA ASP A 179 17.37 -1.29 1.60
C ASP A 179 17.67 -2.14 2.85
N ALA A 180 18.37 -1.56 3.84
CA ALA A 180 18.61 -2.20 5.13
C ALA A 180 17.32 -2.43 5.95
N MET A 181 16.28 -1.65 5.70
CA MET A 181 14.96 -1.72 6.36
C MET A 181 13.86 -2.33 5.49
N SER A 182 14.16 -2.79 4.29
CA SER A 182 13.22 -3.46 3.39
C SER A 182 12.85 -4.87 3.89
N LEU A 183 12.26 -5.72 3.09
CA LEU A 183 11.94 -7.10 3.48
C LEU A 183 13.25 -7.90 3.67
N GLN A 184 13.57 -8.28 4.89
CA GLN A 184 14.79 -9.01 5.25
C GLN A 184 14.51 -10.47 5.57
N ALA A 185 13.80 -10.73 6.67
CA ALA A 185 13.51 -12.09 7.10
C ALA A 185 12.52 -12.78 6.14
N GLY A 186 12.83 -14.01 5.73
CA GLY A 186 11.97 -14.78 4.83
C GLY A 186 11.93 -14.30 3.38
N LEU A 187 12.80 -13.37 2.94
CA LEU A 187 12.83 -12.87 1.57
C LEU A 187 12.98 -13.99 0.54
N ALA A 188 13.95 -14.90 0.73
CA ALA A 188 14.16 -16.01 -0.21
C ALA A 188 12.95 -16.96 -0.28
N SER A 189 12.28 -17.20 0.85
CA SER A 189 11.06 -18.02 0.89
C SER A 189 9.89 -17.31 0.23
N PHE A 190 9.77 -15.99 0.38
CA PHE A 190 8.77 -15.19 -0.33
C PHE A 190 9.04 -15.17 -1.84
N GLU A 191 10.30 -15.07 -2.26
CA GLU A 191 10.67 -15.17 -3.69
C GLU A 191 10.29 -16.54 -4.26
N ALA A 192 10.59 -17.62 -3.55
CA ALA A 192 10.19 -18.96 -3.94
C ALA A 192 8.65 -19.12 -4.01
N LEU A 193 7.93 -18.51 -3.07
CA LEU A 193 6.47 -18.49 -3.08
C LEU A 193 5.94 -17.78 -4.34
N VAL A 194 6.45 -16.60 -4.68
CA VAL A 194 6.05 -15.89 -5.90
C VAL A 194 6.40 -16.72 -7.14
N ALA A 195 7.60 -17.32 -7.19
CA ALA A 195 8.03 -18.17 -8.32
C ALA A 195 7.09 -19.36 -8.55
N ALA A 196 6.54 -19.94 -7.49
CA ALA A 196 5.61 -21.07 -7.56
C ALA A 196 4.19 -20.69 -7.98
N HIS A 197 3.86 -19.38 -8.01
CA HIS A 197 2.51 -18.87 -8.29
C HIS A 197 2.50 -17.95 -9.53
N PRO A 198 2.46 -18.51 -10.75
CA PRO A 198 2.56 -17.74 -12.01
C PRO A 198 1.41 -16.74 -12.21
N GLN A 199 0.27 -16.92 -11.50
CA GLN A 199 -0.84 -15.97 -11.50
C GLN A 199 -0.50 -14.64 -10.81
N VAL A 200 0.58 -14.55 -10.01
CA VAL A 200 1.04 -13.29 -9.40
C VAL A 200 1.64 -12.40 -10.50
N GLN A 201 0.88 -11.42 -10.95
CA GLN A 201 1.31 -10.51 -12.00
C GLN A 201 2.15 -9.35 -11.46
N ARG A 202 1.90 -8.94 -10.23
CA ARG A 202 2.57 -7.79 -9.61
C ARG A 202 2.59 -7.89 -8.10
N VAL A 203 3.68 -7.39 -7.52
CA VAL A 203 3.80 -7.11 -6.09
C VAL A 203 3.78 -5.59 -5.93
N VAL A 204 2.97 -5.07 -5.00
CA VAL A 204 2.90 -3.64 -4.69
C VAL A 204 3.26 -3.41 -3.23
N CYS A 205 4.00 -2.34 -2.97
CA CYS A 205 4.51 -2.02 -1.64
C CYS A 205 4.53 -0.52 -1.37
N GLY A 206 4.82 -0.15 -0.12
CA GLY A 206 5.06 1.20 0.37
C GLY A 206 6.48 1.38 0.87
N HIS A 207 6.62 1.94 2.08
CA HIS A 207 7.83 2.04 2.87
C HIS A 207 8.90 3.00 2.33
N LEU A 208 9.11 3.01 1.01
CA LEU A 208 10.15 3.83 0.38
C LEU A 208 9.73 5.29 0.22
N HIS A 209 8.45 5.59 0.40
CA HIS A 209 7.87 6.90 0.09
C HIS A 209 8.23 7.39 -1.33
N ARG A 210 8.55 6.47 -2.23
CA ARG A 210 8.93 6.76 -3.63
C ARG A 210 8.36 5.69 -4.55
N MET A 211 8.01 6.08 -5.75
CA MET A 211 7.75 5.09 -6.79
C MET A 211 9.08 4.50 -7.24
N THR A 212 9.22 3.20 -7.07
CA THR A 212 10.31 2.41 -7.68
C THR A 212 9.72 1.27 -8.50
N LEU A 213 10.46 0.81 -9.48
CA LEU A 213 10.11 -0.37 -10.26
C LEU A 213 11.25 -1.38 -10.15
N GLY A 214 10.93 -2.53 -9.57
CA GLY A 214 11.86 -3.64 -9.42
C GLY A 214 11.23 -4.96 -9.86
N ARG A 215 11.78 -6.06 -9.39
CA ARG A 215 11.33 -7.41 -9.74
C ARG A 215 11.61 -8.39 -8.60
N ILE A 216 10.70 -9.36 -8.43
CA ILE A 216 10.91 -10.55 -7.61
C ILE A 216 10.42 -11.76 -8.40
N ALA A 217 11.26 -12.77 -8.58
CA ALA A 217 11.00 -13.90 -9.49
C ALA A 217 10.53 -13.39 -10.88
N HIS A 218 9.33 -13.79 -11.33
CA HIS A 218 8.73 -13.32 -12.59
C HIS A 218 7.90 -12.03 -12.44
N ALA A 219 7.49 -11.67 -11.22
CA ALA A 219 6.57 -10.56 -10.98
C ALA A 219 7.29 -9.20 -10.93
N ALA A 220 6.69 -8.17 -11.53
CA ALA A 220 7.12 -6.80 -11.33
C ALA A 220 6.78 -6.34 -9.90
N VAL A 221 7.68 -5.57 -9.28
CA VAL A 221 7.48 -4.95 -7.97
C VAL A 221 7.39 -3.45 -8.15
N ILE A 222 6.35 -2.81 -7.62
CA ILE A 222 6.17 -1.36 -7.67
C ILE A 222 5.89 -0.85 -6.26
N SER A 223 6.69 0.11 -5.79
CA SER A 223 6.39 0.87 -4.58
C SER A 223 5.59 2.11 -4.89
N ALA A 224 4.69 2.49 -3.98
CA ALA A 224 3.96 3.73 -4.07
C ALA A 224 4.73 4.89 -3.38
N PRO A 225 4.59 6.14 -3.85
CA PRO A 225 5.03 7.29 -3.09
C PRO A 225 4.12 7.49 -1.87
N SER A 226 4.62 8.20 -0.85
CA SER A 226 3.79 8.65 0.26
C SER A 226 2.78 9.70 -0.19
N THR A 227 1.65 9.74 0.50
CA THR A 227 0.63 10.79 0.31
C THR A 227 1.06 12.14 0.87
N ALA A 228 2.17 12.23 1.60
CA ALA A 228 2.57 13.44 2.32
C ALA A 228 4.02 13.89 2.05
N HIS A 229 5.00 13.07 2.37
CA HIS A 229 6.42 13.40 2.26
C HIS A 229 7.21 12.21 1.72
N GLN A 230 8.33 12.48 1.06
CA GLN A 230 9.11 11.46 0.40
C GLN A 230 10.44 11.21 1.14
N VAL A 231 11.04 10.03 0.96
CA VAL A 231 12.45 9.80 1.27
C VAL A 231 13.28 10.46 0.17
N ALA A 232 14.28 11.26 0.54
CA ALA A 232 15.14 11.94 -0.43
C ALA A 232 15.87 10.93 -1.34
N LEU A 233 15.93 11.22 -2.63
CA LEU A 233 16.64 10.40 -3.59
C LEU A 233 18.13 10.73 -3.56
N ASP A 234 18.88 9.92 -2.82
CA ASP A 234 20.34 9.95 -2.82
C ASP A 234 20.84 8.50 -2.83
N LEU A 235 21.54 8.13 -3.88
CA LEU A 235 22.06 6.78 -4.11
C LEU A 235 23.53 6.62 -3.70
N ALA A 236 24.11 7.63 -3.02
CA ALA A 236 25.44 7.46 -2.46
C ALA A 236 25.42 6.39 -1.36
N PRO A 237 26.43 5.48 -1.28
CA PRO A 237 26.41 4.38 -0.32
C PRO A 237 26.36 4.82 1.15
N ASP A 238 26.80 6.02 1.44
CA ASP A 238 26.84 6.68 2.75
C ASP A 238 25.82 7.81 2.92
N ALA A 239 24.85 7.89 1.99
CA ALA A 239 23.80 8.90 2.05
C ALA A 239 22.96 8.74 3.34
N PRO A 240 22.76 9.83 4.09
CA PRO A 240 21.90 9.79 5.27
C PRO A 240 20.42 9.60 4.85
N LEU A 241 19.67 8.89 5.69
CA LEU A 241 18.20 8.88 5.53
C LEU A 241 17.66 10.28 5.78
N ALA A 242 16.99 10.84 4.78
CA ALA A 242 16.43 12.18 4.85
C ALA A 242 15.01 12.22 4.26
N LEU A 243 14.17 13.13 4.77
CA LEU A 243 12.85 13.40 4.23
C LEU A 243 12.88 14.61 3.30
N ALA A 244 12.14 14.55 2.20
CA ALA A 244 12.02 15.59 1.21
C ALA A 244 10.55 15.97 0.97
N LEU A 245 10.29 17.25 0.68
CA LEU A 245 8.99 17.75 0.25
C LEU A 245 8.87 17.68 -1.29
N GLU A 246 9.21 16.52 -1.83
CA GLU A 246 8.91 16.23 -3.23
C GLU A 246 7.40 16.01 -3.40
N PRO A 247 6.85 16.11 -4.63
CA PRO A 247 5.43 15.92 -4.85
C PRO A 247 4.92 14.60 -4.27
N ALA A 248 3.91 14.68 -3.42
CA ALA A 248 3.18 13.53 -2.93
C ALA A 248 2.39 12.87 -4.07
N GLY A 249 1.94 11.64 -3.87
CA GLY A 249 1.19 10.95 -4.91
C GLY A 249 0.63 9.61 -4.45
N TRP A 250 0.10 8.88 -5.42
CA TRP A 250 -0.44 7.53 -5.24
C TRP A 250 -0.38 6.76 -6.56
N LEU A 251 -0.61 5.45 -6.50
CA LEU A 251 -0.71 4.64 -7.71
C LEU A 251 -2.17 4.35 -8.05
N ILE A 252 -2.45 4.25 -9.35
CA ILE A 252 -3.72 3.78 -9.90
C ILE A 252 -3.40 2.54 -10.73
N HIS A 253 -3.90 1.38 -10.29
CA HIS A 253 -3.79 0.13 -11.04
C HIS A 253 -5.06 -0.05 -11.85
N ALA A 254 -4.91 -0.17 -13.18
CA ALA A 254 -6.01 -0.32 -14.12
C ALA A 254 -5.95 -1.68 -14.82
N TRP A 255 -7.09 -2.34 -14.97
CA TRP A 255 -7.22 -3.60 -15.71
C TRP A 255 -8.63 -3.75 -16.29
N GLY A 256 -8.80 -4.67 -17.22
CA GLY A 256 -10.13 -4.95 -17.78
C GLY A 256 -10.06 -5.72 -19.10
N PRO A 257 -11.21 -5.92 -19.78
CA PRO A 257 -11.22 -6.58 -21.06
C PRO A 257 -10.36 -5.86 -22.08
N GLY A 258 -9.32 -6.55 -22.58
CA GLY A 258 -8.35 -5.98 -23.53
C GLY A 258 -7.31 -5.04 -22.94
N LEU A 259 -7.35 -4.79 -21.62
CA LEU A 259 -6.36 -4.02 -20.88
C LEU A 259 -5.65 -4.93 -19.86
N PRO A 260 -4.35 -5.23 -20.03
CA PRO A 260 -3.57 -5.92 -19.00
C PRO A 260 -3.46 -5.03 -17.75
N LEU A 261 -2.96 -5.60 -16.66
CA LEU A 261 -2.73 -4.82 -15.42
C LEU A 261 -1.65 -3.75 -15.66
N VAL A 262 -2.04 -2.48 -15.64
CA VAL A 262 -1.17 -1.30 -15.80
C VAL A 262 -1.21 -0.48 -14.52
N SER A 263 -0.07 0.11 -14.12
CA SER A 263 0.00 1.04 -13.00
C SER A 263 0.41 2.43 -13.46
N HIS A 264 -0.34 3.42 -13.01
CA HIS A 264 -0.08 4.83 -13.26
C HIS A 264 0.31 5.52 -11.96
N LEU A 265 1.29 6.42 -12.03
CA LEU A 265 1.58 7.37 -10.97
C LEU A 265 0.66 8.59 -11.14
N ALA A 266 -0.09 8.91 -10.10
CA ALA A 266 -0.82 10.16 -9.98
C ALA A 266 -0.14 11.03 -8.92
N LEU A 267 0.23 12.25 -9.28
CA LEU A 267 0.83 13.21 -8.36
C LEU A 267 -0.26 14.04 -7.67
N ALA A 268 -0.04 14.33 -6.39
CA ALA A 268 -0.88 15.25 -5.64
C ALA A 268 -0.70 16.69 -6.19
N GLY A 269 -1.76 17.45 -6.17
CA GLY A 269 -1.80 18.82 -6.65
C GLY A 269 -2.89 19.05 -7.68
N ASP A 270 -3.18 20.32 -7.93
CA ASP A 270 -4.10 20.75 -8.96
C ASP A 270 -3.30 20.91 -10.26
N HIS A 271 -3.56 20.02 -11.21
CA HIS A 271 -2.95 20.07 -12.52
C HIS A 271 -3.99 20.61 -13.52
N GLU A 272 -3.70 21.78 -14.08
CA GLU A 272 -4.57 22.38 -15.08
C GLU A 272 -4.60 21.53 -16.35
N ARG A 273 -5.81 21.29 -16.85
CA ARG A 273 -6.01 20.66 -18.15
C ARG A 273 -5.87 21.72 -19.22
N ILE A 274 -4.81 21.67 -20.01
CA ILE A 274 -4.45 22.73 -20.95
C ILE A 274 -5.14 22.59 -22.31
N ALA A 275 -5.61 21.42 -22.69
CA ALA A 275 -6.36 21.19 -23.95
C ALA A 275 -7.08 19.83 -23.91
N ASP A 276 -8.16 19.73 -24.69
CA ASP A 276 -8.75 18.46 -25.13
C ASP A 276 -8.24 18.18 -26.55
N LEU A 277 -7.66 16.99 -26.78
CA LEU A 277 -7.07 16.55 -28.06
C LEU A 277 -7.99 15.58 -28.79
#